data_76f2fbf04f183d90f66d1edba096bbff
#
_entry.id   76f2fbf04f183d90f66d1edba096bbff
#
_cell.length_a   1.000
_cell.length_b   1.000
_cell.length_c   1.000
_cell.angle_alpha   90.00
_cell.angle_beta   90.00
_cell.angle_gamma   90.00
#
_symmetry.space_group_name_H-M   'P 1'
#
loop_
_entity.id
_entity.type
_entity.pdbx_description
1 polymer ?
#
loop_
_entity_poly.entity_id
_entity_poly.type
_entity_poly.pdbx_seq_one_letter_code
_entity_poly.pdbx_strand_id
1 'polypeptide(L)'
;MKKTLWIAILGLMLFAAACGKKTDTKSSQTAQEEPSSEALTENSLSATVQKLDNGKLSVETGDGKVLTFDVNGATLDKTWELMPGDEVEINYEGTEAQDGMTVKSVTVSVPYEFTTEDFNDEQNLYGEITAINDSSITVKEIPDFREAALEGENTEGKKYGDTVTFQRPSFEIDLTQGGLKVGGEISVYYLGELSNNPVAFYTITEDALEGEDADHLKVKGTIESVDGDVFTLKSDDTHSFRFTTDGNNDLTKEVESNKGKTVEVSYSTSLKARVSLAESIKVAE
;
A
#
# COMPACT_ATOMS: atom_id res chain seq x y z
N MET A 1 5.37 0.64 30.27
CA MET A 1 5.59 -0.80 30.51
C MET A 1 5.17 -1.54 29.23
N LYS A 2 6.12 -1.83 28.37
CA LYS A 2 5.89 -2.49 27.07
C LYS A 2 5.76 -3.99 27.31
N LYS A 3 4.65 -4.58 26.92
CA LYS A 3 4.46 -6.05 26.91
C LYS A 3 4.58 -6.54 25.47
N THR A 4 5.73 -7.08 25.15
CA THR A 4 6.01 -7.78 23.90
C THR A 4 5.36 -9.16 23.94
N LEU A 5 4.44 -9.43 23.03
CA LEU A 5 3.78 -10.73 22.89
C LEU A 5 4.49 -11.53 21.79
N TRP A 6 5.29 -12.52 22.19
CA TRP A 6 5.91 -13.49 21.30
C TRP A 6 4.92 -14.65 21.06
N ILE A 7 4.49 -14.87 19.86
CA ILE A 7 3.76 -16.07 19.45
C ILE A 7 4.76 -17.01 18.76
N ALA A 8 5.17 -18.06 19.48
CA ALA A 8 5.95 -19.15 18.93
C ALA A 8 4.99 -20.20 18.33
N ILE A 9 5.01 -20.37 17.02
CA ILE A 9 4.31 -21.47 16.34
C ILE A 9 5.27 -22.64 16.24
N LEU A 10 5.01 -23.69 17.03
CA LEU A 10 5.74 -24.94 17.06
C LEU A 10 5.11 -25.89 16.00
N GLY A 11 5.75 -26.04 14.86
CA GLY A 11 5.37 -27.02 13.85
C GLY A 11 5.86 -28.43 14.23
N LEU A 12 4.92 -29.35 14.47
CA LEU A 12 5.17 -30.73 14.83
C LEU A 12 5.31 -31.59 13.55
N MET A 13 6.54 -31.99 13.20
CA MET A 13 6.77 -32.99 12.14
C MET A 13 6.63 -34.42 12.69
N LEU A 14 5.67 -35.15 12.17
CA LEU A 14 5.50 -36.59 12.39
C LEU A 14 6.31 -37.37 11.34
N PHE A 15 7.41 -37.98 11.76
CA PHE A 15 8.10 -39.02 10.98
C PHE A 15 7.40 -40.35 11.15
N ALA A 16 6.89 -40.92 10.07
CA ALA A 16 6.46 -42.34 10.02
C ALA A 16 7.62 -43.19 9.46
N ALA A 17 8.26 -43.95 10.33
CA ALA A 17 9.21 -44.98 9.95
C ALA A 17 8.47 -46.29 9.59
N ALA A 18 8.59 -46.76 8.35
CA ALA A 18 8.14 -48.07 7.95
C ALA A 18 9.37 -49.01 7.77
N CYS A 19 9.47 -49.98 8.64
CA CYS A 19 10.41 -51.09 8.58
C CYS A 19 9.83 -52.20 7.70
N GLY A 20 10.56 -52.66 6.67
CA GLY A 20 10.16 -53.81 5.83
C GLY A 20 11.33 -54.66 5.38
N LYS A 21 11.26 -55.93 5.70
CA LYS A 21 12.19 -57.06 5.66
C LYS A 21 12.98 -57.27 4.37
N LYS A 22 14.23 -57.78 4.60
CA LYS A 22 15.15 -58.38 3.62
C LYS A 22 14.56 -59.63 2.94
N THR A 23 14.84 -59.77 1.65
CA THR A 23 15.04 -61.08 0.98
C THR A 23 16.13 -60.93 -0.08
N ASP A 24 17.17 -61.74 0.04
CA ASP A 24 18.29 -61.85 -0.89
C ASP A 24 17.87 -62.51 -2.21
N THR A 25 18.24 -61.93 -3.35
CA THR A 25 18.49 -62.70 -4.56
C THR A 25 19.51 -61.96 -5.43
N LYS A 26 20.66 -62.59 -5.65
CA LYS A 26 21.73 -62.19 -6.57
C LYS A 26 21.24 -62.24 -8.02
N SER A 27 21.41 -61.17 -8.75
CA SER A 27 21.58 -61.19 -10.21
C SER A 27 22.36 -59.96 -10.63
N SER A 28 23.51 -60.21 -11.24
CA SER A 28 24.38 -59.16 -11.81
C SER A 28 23.76 -58.65 -13.11
N GLN A 29 23.46 -57.38 -13.14
CA GLN A 29 23.34 -56.60 -14.38
C GLN A 29 23.89 -55.22 -14.13
N THR A 30 24.86 -54.84 -14.97
CA THR A 30 25.45 -53.52 -15.08
C THR A 30 24.32 -52.53 -15.42
N ALA A 31 23.83 -51.79 -14.45
CA ALA A 31 22.95 -50.67 -14.70
C ALA A 31 23.82 -49.44 -14.89
N GLN A 32 23.72 -48.84 -16.08
CA GLN A 32 24.11 -47.45 -16.34
C GLN A 32 23.42 -46.57 -15.28
N GLU A 33 24.21 -45.85 -14.52
CA GLU A 33 23.70 -44.75 -13.68
C GLU A 33 23.19 -43.67 -14.61
N GLU A 34 21.86 -43.59 -14.77
CA GLU A 34 21.21 -42.37 -15.21
C GLU A 34 21.47 -41.32 -14.11
N PRO A 35 21.85 -40.09 -14.49
CA PRO A 35 21.99 -39.03 -13.50
C PRO A 35 20.61 -38.81 -12.86
N SER A 36 20.49 -39.16 -11.58
CA SER A 36 19.36 -38.78 -10.75
C SER A 36 19.25 -37.25 -10.80
N SER A 37 18.25 -36.75 -11.50
CA SER A 37 17.88 -35.34 -11.37
C SER A 37 17.38 -35.18 -9.94
N GLU A 38 18.25 -34.69 -9.06
CA GLU A 38 17.81 -34.19 -7.76
C GLU A 38 16.75 -33.14 -8.05
N ALA A 39 15.53 -33.40 -7.61
CA ALA A 39 14.47 -32.39 -7.67
C ALA A 39 14.94 -31.21 -6.85
N LEU A 40 15.16 -30.08 -7.53
CA LEU A 40 15.54 -28.82 -6.85
C LEU A 40 14.44 -28.48 -5.85
N THR A 41 14.83 -28.30 -4.61
CA THR A 41 13.90 -27.90 -3.53
C THR A 41 13.52 -26.44 -3.72
N GLU A 42 12.24 -26.16 -3.71
CA GLU A 42 11.75 -24.79 -3.65
C GLU A 42 11.92 -24.24 -2.23
N ASN A 43 12.45 -23.03 -2.14
CA ASN A 43 12.67 -22.32 -0.90
C ASN A 43 12.23 -20.87 -1.06
N SER A 44 12.01 -20.19 0.07
CA SER A 44 11.71 -18.76 0.12
C SER A 44 12.68 -17.98 0.98
N LEU A 45 12.82 -16.71 0.69
CA LEU A 45 13.61 -15.73 1.42
C LEU A 45 12.80 -14.47 1.65
N SER A 46 12.67 -14.05 2.91
CA SER A 46 12.14 -12.73 3.25
C SER A 46 13.26 -11.70 3.28
N ALA A 47 13.05 -10.56 2.64
CA ALA A 47 14.05 -9.50 2.52
C ALA A 47 13.40 -8.14 2.25
N THR A 48 14.17 -7.05 2.39
CA THR A 48 13.72 -5.69 2.07
C THR A 48 14.31 -5.24 0.73
N VAL A 49 13.48 -4.72 -0.14
CA VAL A 49 13.90 -4.19 -1.44
C VAL A 49 14.80 -2.96 -1.24
N GLN A 50 15.98 -3.00 -1.84
CA GLN A 50 16.90 -1.86 -1.91
C GLN A 50 16.81 -1.17 -3.26
N LYS A 51 16.68 -1.92 -4.35
CA LYS A 51 16.61 -1.41 -5.71
C LYS A 51 16.09 -2.45 -6.68
N LEU A 52 15.29 -2.01 -7.64
CA LEU A 52 14.98 -2.77 -8.86
C LEU A 52 15.48 -1.98 -10.08
N ASP A 53 16.37 -2.57 -10.87
CA ASP A 53 16.94 -1.92 -12.04
C ASP A 53 17.28 -2.96 -13.13
N ASN A 54 16.74 -2.76 -14.34
CA ASN A 54 17.01 -3.62 -15.49
C ASN A 54 16.86 -5.14 -15.24
N GLY A 55 15.81 -5.54 -14.51
CA GLY A 55 15.55 -6.94 -14.17
C GLY A 55 16.49 -7.50 -13.10
N LYS A 56 17.21 -6.65 -12.38
CA LYS A 56 18.02 -6.98 -11.22
C LYS A 56 17.37 -6.40 -9.96
N LEU A 57 17.00 -7.28 -9.03
CA LEU A 57 16.42 -6.93 -7.76
C LEU A 57 17.49 -7.05 -6.67
N SER A 58 17.89 -5.93 -6.09
CA SER A 58 18.76 -5.88 -4.91
C SER A 58 17.91 -5.83 -3.65
N VAL A 59 18.20 -6.71 -2.71
CA VAL A 59 17.48 -6.80 -1.42
C VAL A 59 18.45 -6.92 -0.26
N GLU A 60 18.02 -6.49 0.92
CA GLU A 60 18.71 -6.68 2.19
C GLU A 60 17.97 -7.72 3.02
N THR A 61 18.69 -8.75 3.42
CA THR A 61 18.16 -9.84 4.27
C THR A 61 18.16 -9.42 5.75
N GLY A 62 17.40 -10.11 6.59
CA GLY A 62 17.28 -9.79 8.00
C GLY A 62 18.60 -9.84 8.81
N ASP A 63 19.65 -10.45 8.27
CA ASP A 63 21.01 -10.43 8.82
C ASP A 63 21.90 -9.31 8.26
N GLY A 64 21.33 -8.41 7.44
CA GLY A 64 22.01 -7.26 6.86
C GLY A 64 22.85 -7.56 5.61
N LYS A 65 22.72 -8.76 5.04
CA LYS A 65 23.42 -9.13 3.80
C LYS A 65 22.64 -8.60 2.60
N VAL A 66 23.34 -7.97 1.66
CA VAL A 66 22.74 -7.55 0.39
C VAL A 66 22.94 -8.64 -0.66
N LEU A 67 21.84 -9.05 -1.29
CA LEU A 67 21.81 -10.00 -2.42
C LEU A 67 21.17 -9.33 -3.64
N THR A 68 21.63 -9.72 -4.82
CA THR A 68 21.06 -9.27 -6.08
C THR A 68 20.54 -10.47 -6.87
N PHE A 69 19.27 -10.47 -7.21
CA PHE A 69 18.61 -11.53 -7.95
C PHE A 69 18.31 -11.12 -9.39
N ASP A 70 18.30 -12.10 -10.31
CA ASP A 70 17.76 -11.94 -11.64
C ASP A 70 16.26 -12.23 -11.61
N VAL A 71 15.45 -11.21 -11.85
CA VAL A 71 13.98 -11.32 -11.87
C VAL A 71 13.41 -11.33 -13.30
N ASN A 72 14.27 -11.38 -14.32
CA ASN A 72 13.82 -11.55 -15.70
C ASN A 72 13.12 -12.91 -15.86
N GLY A 73 11.84 -12.91 -16.16
CA GLY A 73 11.02 -14.11 -16.25
C GLY A 73 10.42 -14.61 -14.93
N ALA A 74 10.72 -13.96 -13.80
CA ALA A 74 10.04 -14.22 -12.55
C ALA A 74 8.59 -13.68 -12.58
N THR A 75 7.71 -14.32 -11.83
CA THR A 75 6.38 -13.75 -11.55
C THR A 75 6.54 -12.68 -10.47
N LEU A 76 6.35 -11.43 -10.84
CA LEU A 76 6.33 -10.31 -9.88
C LEU A 76 4.91 -10.10 -9.36
N ASP A 77 4.83 -9.51 -8.16
CA ASP A 77 3.56 -9.10 -7.58
C ASP A 77 2.82 -8.14 -8.52
N LYS A 78 1.56 -8.45 -8.81
CA LYS A 78 0.75 -7.64 -9.72
C LYS A 78 0.01 -6.51 -9.01
N THR A 79 -0.25 -6.68 -7.73
CA THR A 79 -0.93 -5.68 -6.89
C THR A 79 0.01 -4.52 -6.63
N TRP A 80 1.26 -4.81 -6.25
CA TRP A 80 2.24 -3.82 -5.86
C TRP A 80 3.36 -3.73 -6.90
N GLU A 81 3.67 -2.53 -7.35
CA GLU A 81 4.90 -2.26 -8.09
C GLU A 81 6.06 -2.21 -7.09
N LEU A 82 7.04 -3.12 -7.24
CA LEU A 82 8.18 -3.21 -6.33
C LEU A 82 8.92 -1.89 -6.22
N MET A 83 9.11 -1.41 -5.00
CA MET A 83 9.89 -0.22 -4.73
C MET A 83 10.83 -0.40 -3.52
N PRO A 84 11.88 0.43 -3.41
CA PRO A 84 12.74 0.42 -2.24
C PRO A 84 11.97 0.57 -0.93
N GLY A 85 12.29 -0.27 0.05
CA GLY A 85 11.63 -0.32 1.35
C GLY A 85 10.51 -1.36 1.47
N ASP A 86 10.02 -1.93 0.36
CA ASP A 86 9.06 -3.04 0.44
C ASP A 86 9.69 -4.26 1.11
N GLU A 87 8.96 -4.90 2.02
CA GLU A 87 9.29 -6.25 2.45
C GLU A 87 8.71 -7.24 1.45
N VAL A 88 9.54 -8.19 1.02
CA VAL A 88 9.17 -9.16 -0.03
C VAL A 88 9.47 -10.58 0.39
N GLU A 89 8.69 -11.52 -0.14
CA GLU A 89 8.98 -12.94 -0.17
C GLU A 89 9.45 -13.34 -1.56
N ILE A 90 10.67 -13.90 -1.65
CA ILE A 90 11.34 -14.29 -2.87
C ILE A 90 11.39 -15.82 -2.94
N ASN A 91 10.72 -16.41 -3.92
CA ASN A 91 10.74 -17.87 -4.14
C ASN A 91 11.81 -18.24 -5.17
N TYR A 92 12.64 -19.22 -4.82
CA TYR A 92 13.77 -19.66 -5.63
C TYR A 92 13.95 -21.19 -5.57
N GLU A 93 14.75 -21.74 -6.50
CA GLU A 93 15.18 -23.16 -6.48
C GLU A 93 16.59 -23.26 -5.93
N GLY A 94 16.79 -24.16 -4.98
CA GLY A 94 18.09 -24.42 -4.37
C GLY A 94 18.00 -24.53 -2.86
N THR A 95 19.12 -24.78 -2.20
CA THR A 95 19.19 -24.95 -0.75
C THR A 95 19.48 -23.64 -0.01
N GLU A 96 20.05 -22.68 -0.71
CA GLU A 96 20.46 -21.37 -0.13
C GLU A 96 20.37 -20.30 -1.21
N ALA A 97 19.86 -19.12 -0.83
CA ALA A 97 19.82 -17.95 -1.71
C ALA A 97 21.24 -17.40 -1.95
N GLN A 98 21.57 -17.15 -3.20
CA GLN A 98 22.90 -16.69 -3.62
C GLN A 98 22.80 -15.48 -4.55
N ASP A 99 23.82 -14.65 -4.51
CA ASP A 99 23.94 -13.48 -5.38
C ASP A 99 23.96 -13.89 -6.87
N GLY A 100 23.22 -13.15 -7.70
CA GLY A 100 23.08 -13.42 -9.13
C GLY A 100 22.10 -14.54 -9.51
N MET A 101 21.48 -15.20 -8.55
CA MET A 101 20.53 -16.30 -8.79
C MET A 101 19.27 -15.78 -9.51
N THR A 102 18.71 -16.63 -10.40
CA THR A 102 17.37 -16.41 -10.96
C THR A 102 16.33 -16.91 -9.99
N VAL A 103 15.26 -16.13 -9.79
CA VAL A 103 14.17 -16.46 -8.89
C VAL A 103 12.88 -16.76 -9.65
N LYS A 104 11.94 -17.45 -9.01
CA LYS A 104 10.64 -17.84 -9.60
C LYS A 104 9.59 -16.76 -9.47
N SER A 105 9.47 -16.20 -8.26
CA SER A 105 8.51 -15.16 -7.98
C SER A 105 9.00 -14.22 -6.87
N VAL A 106 8.47 -13.03 -6.88
CA VAL A 106 8.64 -12.02 -5.83
C VAL A 106 7.26 -11.47 -5.50
N THR A 107 6.87 -11.61 -4.24
CA THR A 107 5.59 -11.11 -3.70
C THR A 107 5.87 -10.07 -2.62
N VAL A 108 5.18 -8.95 -2.65
CA VAL A 108 5.25 -7.95 -1.58
C VAL A 108 4.48 -8.48 -0.38
N SER A 109 5.16 -8.70 0.73
CA SER A 109 4.56 -9.14 2.00
C SER A 109 4.11 -7.96 2.85
N VAL A 110 4.91 -6.89 2.88
CA VAL A 110 4.55 -5.61 3.51
C VAL A 110 5.00 -4.47 2.61
N PRO A 111 4.07 -3.70 2.04
CA PRO A 111 4.41 -2.51 1.28
C PRO A 111 5.12 -1.46 2.13
N TYR A 112 6.03 -0.72 1.53
CA TYR A 112 6.78 0.36 2.19
C TYR A 112 5.86 1.34 2.93
N GLU A 113 4.71 1.64 2.36
CA GLU A 113 3.70 2.53 2.94
C GLU A 113 3.21 2.11 4.32
N PHE A 114 3.33 0.81 4.65
CA PHE A 114 2.92 0.27 5.95
C PHE A 114 4.10 0.00 6.90
N THR A 115 5.34 0.14 6.42
CA THR A 115 6.56 -0.07 7.24
C THR A 115 7.05 1.22 7.89
N THR A 116 6.65 2.39 7.38
CA THR A 116 7.14 3.70 7.85
C THR A 116 6.05 4.46 8.59
N GLU A 117 6.36 4.96 9.79
CA GLU A 117 5.48 5.86 10.54
C GLU A 117 5.18 7.15 9.75
N ASP A 118 6.18 7.63 8.99
CA ASP A 118 6.07 8.87 8.18
C ASP A 118 5.04 8.78 7.06
N PHE A 119 4.74 7.58 6.55
CA PHE A 119 3.73 7.42 5.51
C PHE A 119 2.30 7.37 6.09
N ASN A 120 2.15 6.81 7.29
CA ASN A 120 0.87 6.77 8.01
C ASN A 120 0.46 8.14 8.56
N ASP A 121 1.41 9.08 8.70
CA ASP A 121 1.10 10.48 8.93
C ASP A 121 0.61 11.09 7.62
N GLU A 122 -0.70 11.06 7.42
CA GLU A 122 -1.30 11.76 6.30
C GLU A 122 -0.85 13.22 6.30
N GLN A 123 -0.29 13.68 5.17
CA GLN A 123 0.13 15.06 5.05
C GLN A 123 -1.10 15.95 5.16
N ASN A 124 -1.19 16.65 6.26
CA ASN A 124 -2.23 17.64 6.47
C ASN A 124 -1.63 18.99 6.82
N LEU A 125 -2.38 20.03 6.51
CA LEU A 125 -2.10 21.40 6.92
C LEU A 125 -3.32 21.92 7.66
N TYR A 126 -3.13 22.35 8.91
CA TYR A 126 -4.16 23.04 9.66
C TYR A 126 -4.00 24.55 9.52
N GLY A 127 -5.10 25.27 9.32
CA GLY A 127 -5.05 26.71 9.18
C GLY A 127 -6.41 27.38 8.97
N GLU A 128 -6.35 28.70 8.74
CA GLU A 128 -7.52 29.54 8.49
C GLU A 128 -7.72 29.75 6.99
N ILE A 129 -8.94 29.57 6.50
CA ILE A 129 -9.31 29.84 5.11
C ILE A 129 -9.23 31.33 4.85
N THR A 130 -8.37 31.74 3.93
CA THR A 130 -8.24 33.15 3.50
C THR A 130 -8.92 33.46 2.17
N ALA A 131 -9.08 32.43 1.32
CA ALA A 131 -9.86 32.48 0.08
C ALA A 131 -10.37 31.09 -0.29
N ILE A 132 -11.52 31.06 -0.96
CA ILE A 132 -12.12 29.82 -1.47
C ILE A 132 -12.94 30.11 -2.73
N ASN A 133 -12.85 29.20 -3.70
CA ASN A 133 -13.69 29.14 -4.89
C ASN A 133 -13.88 27.67 -5.34
N ASP A 134 -14.55 27.44 -6.46
CA ASP A 134 -14.88 26.08 -6.93
C ASP A 134 -13.64 25.24 -7.28
N SER A 135 -12.51 25.88 -7.59
CA SER A 135 -11.30 25.19 -8.07
C SER A 135 -10.10 25.28 -7.13
N SER A 136 -10.20 26.10 -6.07
CA SER A 136 -9.08 26.26 -5.13
C SER A 136 -9.53 26.73 -3.74
N ILE A 137 -8.73 26.39 -2.75
CA ILE A 137 -8.84 26.88 -1.38
C ILE A 137 -7.47 27.37 -0.93
N THR A 138 -7.44 28.59 -0.36
CA THR A 138 -6.22 29.20 0.18
C THR A 138 -6.28 29.22 1.69
N VAL A 139 -5.30 28.62 2.33
CA VAL A 139 -5.23 28.45 3.77
C VAL A 139 -3.97 29.10 4.29
N LYS A 140 -4.10 29.88 5.35
CA LYS A 140 -2.99 30.41 6.11
C LYS A 140 -2.72 29.46 7.26
N GLU A 141 -1.55 28.81 7.22
CA GLU A 141 -1.16 27.79 8.18
C GLU A 141 -1.18 28.33 9.62
N ILE A 142 -1.60 27.48 10.55
CA ILE A 142 -1.49 27.64 11.99
C ILE A 142 -0.60 26.50 12.48
N PRO A 143 0.74 26.68 12.46
CA PRO A 143 1.66 25.68 12.97
C PRO A 143 1.48 25.55 14.49
N ASP A 144 1.85 24.44 15.05
CA ASP A 144 1.83 24.15 16.48
C ASP A 144 0.43 24.01 17.12
N PHE A 145 -0.67 24.06 16.35
CA PHE A 145 -2.02 23.90 16.92
C PHE A 145 -2.20 22.52 17.58
N ARG A 146 -1.67 21.45 16.97
CA ARG A 146 -1.74 20.09 17.55
C ARG A 146 -0.95 19.99 18.86
N GLU A 147 0.24 20.58 18.94
CA GLU A 147 1.06 20.57 20.15
C GLU A 147 0.40 21.40 21.25
N ALA A 148 -0.05 22.61 20.94
CA ALA A 148 -0.72 23.50 21.88
C ALA A 148 -2.04 22.89 22.42
N ALA A 149 -2.83 22.23 21.57
CA ALA A 149 -4.08 21.57 21.98
C ALA A 149 -3.81 20.35 22.88
N LEU A 150 -2.76 19.59 22.62
CA LEU A 150 -2.36 18.43 23.44
C LEU A 150 -1.76 18.86 24.79
N GLU A 151 -1.12 20.01 24.87
CA GLU A 151 -0.52 20.55 26.10
C GLU A 151 -1.51 21.37 26.93
N GLY A 152 -2.72 21.62 26.41
CA GLY A 152 -3.74 22.41 27.09
C GLY A 152 -3.39 23.89 27.20
N GLU A 153 -2.51 24.39 26.33
CA GLU A 153 -2.15 25.81 26.28
C GLU A 153 -3.29 26.65 25.67
N ASN A 154 -3.53 27.80 26.28
CA ASN A 154 -4.51 28.75 25.78
C ASN A 154 -3.99 29.37 24.47
N THR A 155 -4.68 29.11 23.36
CA THR A 155 -4.31 29.56 22.01
C THR A 155 -4.57 31.07 21.76
N GLU A 156 -4.65 31.89 22.80
CA GLU A 156 -4.66 33.34 22.66
C GLU A 156 -3.33 33.85 22.08
N GLY A 157 -3.35 34.10 20.77
CA GLY A 157 -2.18 34.56 20.03
C GLY A 157 -1.70 33.56 18.97
N LYS A 158 -2.61 33.12 18.11
CA LYS A 158 -2.28 32.24 16.95
C LYS A 158 -1.08 32.78 16.19
N LYS A 159 -0.03 31.94 16.10
CA LYS A 159 1.07 32.21 15.20
C LYS A 159 0.67 31.66 13.83
N TYR A 160 0.76 32.48 12.82
CA TYR A 160 0.50 32.08 11.46
C TYR A 160 1.82 31.73 10.75
N GLY A 161 1.80 30.64 10.01
CA GLY A 161 2.85 30.24 9.08
C GLY A 161 2.60 30.75 7.66
N ASP A 162 3.00 29.96 6.70
CA ASP A 162 2.88 30.26 5.27
C ASP A 162 1.42 30.20 4.79
N THR A 163 1.19 30.83 3.65
CA THR A 163 -0.10 30.75 2.96
C THR A 163 0.03 29.80 1.78
N VAL A 164 -0.81 28.77 1.77
CA VAL A 164 -0.81 27.73 0.75
C VAL A 164 -2.13 27.73 -0.01
N THR A 165 -2.07 27.60 -1.33
CA THR A 165 -3.25 27.43 -2.18
C THR A 165 -3.29 26.00 -2.68
N PHE A 166 -4.34 25.29 -2.31
CA PHE A 166 -4.62 23.93 -2.75
C PHE A 166 -5.58 23.94 -3.94
N GLN A 167 -5.36 23.04 -4.90
CA GLN A 167 -6.33 22.75 -5.94
C GLN A 167 -7.48 21.95 -5.34
N ARG A 168 -8.71 22.25 -5.76
CA ARG A 168 -9.93 21.50 -5.40
C ARG A 168 -10.41 20.70 -6.59
N PRO A 169 -10.05 19.40 -6.70
CA PRO A 169 -10.51 18.55 -7.78
C PRO A 169 -11.94 18.07 -7.53
N SER A 170 -12.55 17.48 -8.54
CA SER A 170 -13.92 16.95 -8.45
C SER A 170 -14.10 15.79 -7.47
N PHE A 171 -13.01 15.20 -6.99
CA PHE A 171 -13.02 14.11 -6.00
C PHE A 171 -12.77 14.58 -4.57
N GLU A 172 -12.53 15.88 -4.34
CA GLU A 172 -12.40 16.41 -3.00
C GLU A 172 -13.68 16.21 -2.19
N ILE A 173 -13.51 15.87 -0.93
CA ILE A 173 -14.60 15.71 0.03
C ILE A 173 -14.48 16.75 1.13
N ASP A 174 -15.54 17.50 1.36
CA ASP A 174 -15.63 18.46 2.46
C ASP A 174 -16.42 17.83 3.62
N LEU A 175 -15.73 17.55 4.72
CA LEU A 175 -16.35 17.10 5.98
C LEU A 175 -16.67 18.32 6.84
N THR A 176 -17.88 18.83 6.71
CA THR A 176 -18.34 20.05 7.39
C THR A 176 -19.86 20.05 7.54
N GLN A 177 -20.38 20.57 8.67
CA GLN A 177 -21.82 20.83 8.83
C GLN A 177 -22.20 22.25 8.39
N GLY A 178 -21.35 23.22 8.68
CA GLY A 178 -21.58 24.64 8.40
C GLY A 178 -21.09 25.14 7.06
N GLY A 179 -20.46 24.29 6.26
CA GLY A 179 -19.77 24.62 5.01
C GLY A 179 -18.46 25.34 5.21
N LEU A 180 -17.60 25.31 4.19
CA LEU A 180 -16.33 26.01 4.18
C LEU A 180 -16.55 27.53 4.03
N LYS A 181 -15.88 28.33 4.86
CA LYS A 181 -16.06 29.80 4.89
C LYS A 181 -14.72 30.50 5.12
N VAL A 182 -14.49 31.63 4.46
CA VAL A 182 -13.33 32.48 4.75
C VAL A 182 -13.38 32.91 6.24
N GLY A 183 -12.23 32.75 6.91
CA GLY A 183 -12.08 32.97 8.35
C GLY A 183 -12.38 31.71 9.19
N GLY A 184 -12.86 30.63 8.58
CA GLY A 184 -13.03 29.34 9.25
C GLY A 184 -11.70 28.57 9.31
N GLU A 185 -11.55 27.73 10.34
CA GLU A 185 -10.38 26.87 10.53
C GLU A 185 -10.67 25.48 9.98
N ILE A 186 -9.67 24.90 9.29
CA ILE A 186 -9.76 23.58 8.68
C ILE A 186 -8.44 22.83 8.76
N SER A 187 -8.55 21.51 8.71
CA SER A 187 -7.46 20.62 8.30
C SER A 187 -7.64 20.28 6.82
N VAL A 188 -6.61 20.49 6.02
CA VAL A 188 -6.57 20.09 4.61
C VAL A 188 -5.63 18.92 4.46
N TYR A 189 -6.17 17.80 3.99
CA TYR A 189 -5.40 16.62 3.62
C TYR A 189 -5.12 16.67 2.12
N TYR A 190 -3.85 16.51 1.73
CA TYR A 190 -3.42 16.87 0.38
C TYR A 190 -2.45 15.87 -0.24
N LEU A 191 -2.38 15.93 -1.57
CA LEU A 191 -1.42 15.22 -2.41
C LEU A 191 -0.38 16.21 -2.95
N GLY A 192 0.84 15.76 -3.12
CA GLY A 192 1.94 16.56 -3.68
C GLY A 192 2.67 17.40 -2.64
N GLU A 193 3.53 18.30 -3.13
CA GLU A 193 4.37 19.16 -2.31
C GLU A 193 3.69 20.53 -2.12
N LEU A 194 3.72 21.09 -0.89
CA LEU A 194 3.10 22.39 -0.58
C LEU A 194 3.58 23.54 -1.48
N SER A 195 4.80 23.45 -1.98
CA SER A 195 5.40 24.45 -2.88
C SER A 195 5.02 24.30 -4.35
N ASN A 196 4.34 23.21 -4.74
CA ASN A 196 4.07 22.88 -6.12
C ASN A 196 2.63 22.42 -6.36
N ASN A 197 1.69 23.38 -6.30
CA ASN A 197 0.27 23.17 -6.57
C ASN A 197 -0.33 21.94 -5.87
N PRO A 198 -0.27 21.86 -4.54
CA PRO A 198 -0.83 20.73 -3.80
C PRO A 198 -2.32 20.58 -4.09
N VAL A 199 -2.80 19.36 -4.08
CA VAL A 199 -4.19 18.99 -4.39
C VAL A 199 -4.87 18.54 -3.11
N ALA A 200 -5.92 19.25 -2.67
CA ALA A 200 -6.75 18.79 -1.56
C ALA A 200 -7.52 17.53 -1.99
N PHE A 201 -7.56 16.51 -1.14
CA PHE A 201 -8.41 15.34 -1.39
C PHE A 201 -9.51 15.22 -0.33
N TYR A 202 -9.32 15.70 0.89
CA TYR A 202 -10.42 16.05 1.76
C TYR A 202 -10.07 17.17 2.72
N THR A 203 -11.10 17.88 3.16
CA THR A 203 -11.01 18.96 4.16
C THR A 203 -11.92 18.61 5.33
N ILE A 204 -11.52 19.00 6.54
CA ILE A 204 -12.31 18.79 7.75
C ILE A 204 -12.38 20.07 8.58
N THR A 205 -13.58 20.48 8.97
CA THR A 205 -13.80 21.61 9.89
C THR A 205 -14.02 21.10 11.31
N GLU A 206 -13.86 21.98 12.32
CA GLU A 206 -14.12 21.65 13.73
C GLU A 206 -15.57 21.20 13.99
N ASP A 207 -16.50 21.63 13.15
CA ASP A 207 -17.91 21.27 13.23
C ASP A 207 -18.28 19.99 12.45
N ALA A 208 -17.30 19.31 11.88
CA ALA A 208 -17.52 18.05 11.18
C ALA A 208 -18.08 17.00 12.15
N LEU A 209 -19.07 16.24 11.70
CA LEU A 209 -19.58 15.12 12.48
C LEU A 209 -18.52 14.02 12.52
N GLU A 210 -18.20 13.56 13.71
CA GLU A 210 -17.57 12.24 13.89
C GLU A 210 -18.59 11.18 13.45
N GLY A 211 -18.24 10.38 12.43
CA GLY A 211 -19.15 9.37 11.92
C GLY A 211 -18.55 8.57 10.77
N GLU A 212 -19.36 7.66 10.23
CA GLU A 212 -18.97 6.72 9.17
C GLU A 212 -18.30 7.38 7.95
N ASP A 213 -18.64 8.64 7.63
CA ASP A 213 -18.06 9.34 6.48
C ASP A 213 -16.63 9.86 6.74
N ALA A 214 -16.18 9.96 7.98
CA ALA A 214 -14.79 10.31 8.30
C ALA A 214 -13.86 9.09 8.21
N ASP A 215 -14.39 7.89 8.48
CA ASP A 215 -13.63 6.63 8.42
C ASP A 215 -13.67 6.01 7.02
N HIS A 216 -14.67 6.38 6.17
CA HIS A 216 -14.89 5.82 4.84
C HIS A 216 -14.88 6.91 3.79
N LEU A 217 -13.70 7.20 3.28
CA LEU A 217 -13.52 8.18 2.22
C LEU A 217 -14.07 7.67 0.89
N LYS A 218 -14.45 8.58 0.01
CA LYS A 218 -15.05 8.27 -1.28
C LYS A 218 -14.34 9.01 -2.40
N VAL A 219 -14.19 8.34 -3.52
CA VAL A 219 -13.67 8.95 -4.74
C VAL A 219 -14.52 8.53 -5.94
N LYS A 220 -14.86 9.49 -6.79
CA LYS A 220 -15.66 9.25 -8.00
C LYS A 220 -14.76 9.25 -9.23
N GLY A 221 -15.00 8.31 -10.14
CA GLY A 221 -14.26 8.23 -11.40
C GLY A 221 -14.73 7.08 -12.28
N THR A 222 -14.07 6.92 -13.43
CA THR A 222 -14.35 5.84 -14.38
C THR A 222 -13.39 4.69 -14.18
N ILE A 223 -13.87 3.46 -14.07
CA ILE A 223 -13.03 2.26 -14.05
C ILE A 223 -12.35 2.12 -15.41
N GLU A 224 -11.07 2.44 -15.51
CA GLU A 224 -10.31 2.43 -16.75
C GLU A 224 -9.75 1.04 -17.07
N SER A 225 -9.20 0.36 -16.08
CA SER A 225 -8.63 -0.98 -16.23
C SER A 225 -8.91 -1.86 -15.02
N VAL A 226 -8.91 -3.17 -15.23
CA VAL A 226 -9.02 -4.20 -14.19
C VAL A 226 -8.03 -5.30 -14.54
N ASP A 227 -7.19 -5.70 -13.59
CA ASP A 227 -6.25 -6.82 -13.68
C ASP A 227 -6.29 -7.63 -12.37
N GLY A 228 -7.08 -8.70 -12.39
CA GLY A 228 -7.37 -9.49 -11.20
C GLY A 228 -8.15 -8.71 -10.16
N ASP A 229 -7.60 -8.59 -8.95
CA ASP A 229 -8.18 -7.84 -7.84
C ASP A 229 -7.77 -6.36 -7.80
N VAL A 230 -6.97 -5.91 -8.77
CA VAL A 230 -6.55 -4.51 -8.90
C VAL A 230 -7.28 -3.81 -10.03
N PHE A 231 -7.73 -2.59 -9.78
CA PHE A 231 -8.32 -1.75 -10.82
C PHE A 231 -7.81 -0.30 -10.75
N THR A 232 -7.87 0.37 -11.88
CA THR A 232 -7.54 1.80 -12.00
C THR A 232 -8.81 2.60 -12.16
N LEU A 233 -8.99 3.60 -11.31
CA LEU A 233 -10.06 4.58 -11.34
C LEU A 233 -9.52 5.91 -11.86
N LYS A 234 -9.99 6.36 -13.01
CA LYS A 234 -9.70 7.70 -13.54
C LYS A 234 -10.70 8.69 -12.98
N SER A 235 -10.28 9.57 -12.08
CA SER A 235 -11.14 10.57 -11.44
C SER A 235 -11.31 11.82 -12.30
N ASP A 236 -10.23 12.26 -12.96
CA ASP A 236 -10.23 13.37 -13.92
C ASP A 236 -9.10 13.17 -14.96
N ASP A 237 -8.84 14.18 -15.79
CA ASP A 237 -7.85 14.05 -16.87
C ASP A 237 -6.40 13.93 -16.37
N THR A 238 -6.14 14.30 -15.11
CA THR A 238 -4.79 14.34 -14.52
C THR A 238 -4.60 13.36 -13.38
N HIS A 239 -5.69 12.81 -12.81
CA HIS A 239 -5.63 11.94 -11.64
C HIS A 239 -6.25 10.57 -11.91
N SER A 240 -5.45 9.55 -11.69
CA SER A 240 -5.88 8.16 -11.66
C SER A 240 -5.35 7.49 -10.40
N PHE A 241 -6.19 6.69 -9.77
CA PHE A 241 -5.86 5.97 -8.54
C PHE A 241 -5.99 4.48 -8.76
N ARG A 242 -5.10 3.71 -8.15
CA ARG A 242 -5.17 2.25 -8.16
C ARG A 242 -5.79 1.76 -6.86
N PHE A 243 -6.69 0.81 -7.00
CA PHE A 243 -7.37 0.16 -5.88
C PHE A 243 -7.21 -1.34 -5.96
N THR A 244 -7.18 -2.00 -4.81
CA THR A 244 -7.31 -3.45 -4.70
C THR A 244 -8.59 -3.82 -3.98
N THR A 245 -9.20 -4.91 -4.38
CA THR A 245 -10.32 -5.55 -3.67
C THR A 245 -9.85 -6.51 -2.58
N ASP A 246 -8.52 -6.65 -2.42
CA ASP A 246 -7.86 -7.50 -1.41
C ASP A 246 -8.43 -8.93 -1.37
N GLY A 247 -8.58 -9.53 -2.56
CA GLY A 247 -9.11 -10.89 -2.68
C GLY A 247 -10.61 -11.04 -2.41
N ASN A 248 -11.38 -9.94 -2.25
CA ASN A 248 -12.83 -9.98 -2.18
C ASN A 248 -13.42 -10.30 -3.55
N ASN A 249 -13.66 -11.59 -3.81
CA ASN A 249 -14.13 -12.08 -5.10
C ASN A 249 -15.47 -11.49 -5.57
N ASP A 250 -16.35 -11.11 -4.66
CA ASP A 250 -17.64 -10.54 -5.04
C ASP A 250 -17.47 -9.08 -5.48
N LEU A 251 -16.67 -8.30 -4.75
CA LEU A 251 -16.32 -6.94 -5.14
C LEU A 251 -15.52 -6.94 -6.46
N THR A 252 -14.58 -7.88 -6.65
CA THR A 252 -13.83 -8.03 -7.92
C THR A 252 -14.77 -8.22 -9.11
N LYS A 253 -15.75 -9.11 -9.02
CA LYS A 253 -16.75 -9.33 -10.08
C LYS A 253 -17.60 -8.07 -10.32
N GLU A 254 -17.94 -7.34 -9.26
CA GLU A 254 -18.68 -6.09 -9.36
C GLU A 254 -17.86 -5.03 -10.11
N VAL A 255 -16.56 -4.89 -9.79
CA VAL A 255 -15.61 -4.02 -10.50
C VAL A 255 -15.50 -4.40 -11.96
N GLU A 256 -15.28 -5.69 -12.27
CA GLU A 256 -15.20 -6.19 -13.65
C GLU A 256 -16.44 -5.87 -14.47
N SER A 257 -17.64 -6.08 -13.89
CA SER A 257 -18.92 -5.84 -14.56
C SER A 257 -19.22 -4.36 -14.82
N ASN A 258 -18.52 -3.47 -14.11
CA ASN A 258 -18.68 -2.02 -14.22
C ASN A 258 -17.50 -1.33 -14.91
N LYS A 259 -16.57 -2.09 -15.51
CA LYS A 259 -15.48 -1.51 -16.31
C LYS A 259 -15.99 -0.55 -17.38
N GLY A 260 -15.38 0.62 -17.48
CA GLY A 260 -15.77 1.71 -18.37
C GLY A 260 -16.93 2.57 -17.88
N LYS A 261 -17.49 2.27 -16.70
CA LYS A 261 -18.54 3.10 -16.10
C LYS A 261 -17.96 4.03 -15.04
N THR A 262 -18.65 5.13 -14.81
CA THR A 262 -18.37 6.01 -13.67
C THR A 262 -18.95 5.40 -12.41
N VAL A 263 -18.11 5.25 -11.38
CA VAL A 263 -18.47 4.71 -10.07
C VAL A 263 -17.98 5.64 -8.97
N GLU A 264 -18.57 5.50 -7.80
CA GLU A 264 -18.04 6.01 -6.53
C GLU A 264 -17.43 4.83 -5.80
N VAL A 265 -16.15 4.92 -5.45
CA VAL A 265 -15.39 3.92 -4.66
C VAL A 265 -15.32 4.42 -3.23
N SER A 266 -15.78 3.62 -2.26
CA SER A 266 -15.47 3.84 -0.84
C SER A 266 -14.16 3.12 -0.51
N TYR A 267 -13.28 3.80 0.22
CA TYR A 267 -11.96 3.27 0.58
C TYR A 267 -11.56 3.68 2.00
N SER A 268 -10.67 2.91 2.61
CA SER A 268 -10.23 3.10 4.01
C SER A 268 -8.75 3.44 4.17
N THR A 269 -8.03 3.48 3.05
CA THR A 269 -6.60 3.81 3.02
C THR A 269 -6.36 5.14 2.31
N SER A 270 -5.13 5.67 2.38
CA SER A 270 -4.81 6.95 1.74
C SER A 270 -4.75 6.83 0.21
N LEU A 271 -5.25 7.85 -0.51
CA LEU A 271 -5.04 8.00 -1.96
C LEU A 271 -3.57 8.26 -2.35
N LYS A 272 -2.70 8.51 -1.38
CA LYS A 272 -1.24 8.59 -1.58
C LYS A 272 -0.60 7.22 -1.78
N ALA A 273 -1.24 6.17 -1.28
CA ALA A 273 -0.73 4.81 -1.45
C ALA A 273 -0.67 4.43 -2.93
N ARG A 274 0.33 3.65 -3.32
CA ARG A 274 0.43 3.09 -4.68
C ARG A 274 -0.83 2.30 -5.06
N VAL A 275 -1.45 1.67 -4.07
CA VAL A 275 -2.71 0.94 -4.20
C VAL A 275 -3.51 1.16 -2.93
N SER A 276 -4.74 1.63 -3.06
CA SER A 276 -5.66 1.83 -1.93
C SER A 276 -6.62 0.66 -1.79
N LEU A 277 -7.11 0.40 -0.59
CA LEU A 277 -8.08 -0.66 -0.35
C LEU A 277 -9.49 -0.15 -0.68
N ALA A 278 -10.12 -0.78 -1.67
CA ALA A 278 -11.54 -0.55 -1.97
C ALA A 278 -12.41 -1.40 -1.05
N GLU A 279 -13.38 -0.77 -0.41
CA GLU A 279 -14.37 -1.43 0.44
C GLU A 279 -15.67 -1.74 -0.31
N SER A 280 -16.06 -0.82 -1.19
CA SER A 280 -17.24 -0.97 -2.04
C SER A 280 -17.18 -0.06 -3.26
N ILE A 281 -17.99 -0.38 -4.26
CA ILE A 281 -18.25 0.51 -5.40
C ILE A 281 -19.74 0.74 -5.56
N LYS A 282 -20.11 1.91 -6.08
CA LYS A 282 -21.49 2.25 -6.44
C LYS A 282 -21.49 2.94 -7.80
N VAL A 283 -22.31 2.44 -8.74
CA VAL A 283 -22.46 3.11 -10.04
C VAL A 283 -23.02 4.51 -9.80
N ALA A 284 -22.34 5.53 -10.31
CA ALA A 284 -22.81 6.90 -10.25
C ALA A 284 -23.96 7.09 -11.24
N GLU A 285 -25.04 7.69 -10.79
CA GLU A 285 -26.18 8.05 -11.61
C GLU A 285 -25.87 9.28 -12.50
#